data_c9db1708e177d4ddffc4cf02520388de
#
_entry.id   c9db1708e177d4ddffc4cf02520388de
#
_cell.length_a   1.000
_cell.length_b   1.000
_cell.length_c   1.000
_cell.angle_alpha   90.00
_cell.angle_beta   90.00
_cell.angle_gamma   90.00
#
_symmetry.space_group_name_H-M   'P 1'
#
loop_
_entity.id
_entity.type
_entity.pdbx_description
1 polymer ?
#
loop_
_entity_poly.entity_id
_entity_poly.type
_entity_poly.pdbx_seq_one_letter_code
_entity_poly.pdbx_strand_id
1 'polypeptide(L)'
;MSIDLNHIFHQTKLKNGLTVMLKEIHTAPVTSTWIWYGIGSRNELPGKTGLSHWVEHMQFKGTGKYTGEDIDNLVSRVGGYSNAFTSSDWTTYFETMPSARLRDVLELEADRMVNSLFNPEDVESERTVIISEREGSENYPEFRLDEAVQLRAFRSHPYRNE
;
A
#
# COMPACT_ATOMS: atom_id res chain seq x y z
N MET A 1 -3.42 17.32 27.15
CA MET A 1 -4.01 18.29 26.21
C MET A 1 -4.50 17.48 25.01
N SER A 2 -5.79 17.20 24.90
CA SER A 2 -6.36 16.51 23.74
C SER A 2 -6.39 17.51 22.59
N ILE A 3 -5.68 17.21 21.50
CA ILE A 3 -5.80 17.98 20.26
C ILE A 3 -7.16 17.64 19.67
N ASP A 4 -8.02 18.64 19.51
CA ASP A 4 -9.27 18.48 18.79
C ASP A 4 -8.96 18.39 17.29
N LEU A 5 -8.90 17.18 16.79
CA LEU A 5 -8.58 16.89 15.39
C LEU A 5 -9.67 17.35 14.41
N ASN A 6 -10.89 17.60 14.88
CA ASN A 6 -12.00 18.03 14.03
C ASN A 6 -11.78 19.41 13.38
N HIS A 7 -10.86 20.22 13.89
CA HIS A 7 -10.46 21.50 13.26
C HIS A 7 -9.33 21.34 12.23
N ILE A 8 -8.75 20.14 12.09
CA ILE A 8 -7.59 19.91 11.22
C ILE A 8 -8.00 19.23 9.91
N PHE A 9 -9.02 18.36 9.95
CA PHE A 9 -9.51 17.63 8.78
C PHE A 9 -10.98 17.25 8.93
N HIS A 10 -11.65 17.03 7.79
CA HIS A 10 -13.00 16.48 7.73
C HIS A 10 -12.95 14.96 7.77
N GLN A 11 -13.77 14.36 8.63
CA GLN A 11 -13.90 12.90 8.70
C GLN A 11 -15.35 12.50 8.45
N THR A 12 -15.53 11.48 7.63
CA THR A 12 -16.85 10.86 7.40
C THR A 12 -16.71 9.35 7.24
N LYS A 13 -17.81 8.65 7.44
CA LYS A 13 -17.88 7.21 7.20
C LYS A 13 -18.94 6.94 6.13
N LEU A 14 -18.53 6.28 5.06
CA LEU A 14 -19.43 5.90 3.98
C LEU A 14 -20.34 4.74 4.39
N LYS A 15 -21.43 4.51 3.63
CA LYS A 15 -22.41 3.44 3.91
C LYS A 15 -21.80 2.03 3.92
N ASN A 16 -20.74 1.81 3.16
CA ASN A 16 -20.00 0.55 3.10
C ASN A 16 -18.99 0.36 4.26
N GLY A 17 -18.90 1.34 5.17
CA GLY A 17 -18.00 1.29 6.32
C GLY A 17 -16.65 1.98 6.12
N LEU A 18 -16.30 2.41 4.90
CA LEU A 18 -15.05 3.11 4.63
C LEU A 18 -15.01 4.45 5.37
N THR A 19 -13.94 4.67 6.13
CA THR A 19 -13.66 5.97 6.76
C THR A 19 -12.87 6.84 5.79
N VAL A 20 -13.37 8.04 5.54
CA VAL A 20 -12.72 9.03 4.67
C VAL A 20 -12.27 10.20 5.54
N MET A 21 -11.02 10.59 5.40
CA MET A 21 -10.43 11.75 6.05
C MET A 21 -9.93 12.70 4.98
N LEU A 22 -10.34 13.97 5.04
CA LEU A 22 -9.98 15.00 4.08
C LEU A 22 -9.37 16.19 4.80
N LYS A 23 -8.22 16.63 4.32
CA LYS A 23 -7.61 17.90 4.72
C LYS A 23 -7.43 18.78 3.50
N GLU A 24 -8.04 19.96 3.53
CA GLU A 24 -7.86 20.95 2.48
C GLU A 24 -6.62 21.81 2.76
N ILE A 25 -5.74 21.91 1.75
CA ILE A 25 -4.55 22.75 1.77
C ILE A 25 -4.46 23.44 0.40
N HIS A 26 -4.69 24.76 0.35
CA HIS A 26 -4.80 25.50 -0.90
C HIS A 26 -3.50 26.21 -1.32
N THR A 27 -2.34 25.72 -0.90
CA THR A 27 -1.03 26.32 -1.24
C THR A 27 -0.53 25.91 -2.62
N ALA A 28 -1.03 24.77 -3.14
CA ALA A 28 -0.66 24.24 -4.46
C ALA A 28 -1.83 23.44 -5.05
N PRO A 29 -1.99 23.38 -6.39
CA PRO A 29 -3.05 22.62 -7.06
C PRO A 29 -2.69 21.12 -7.15
N VAL A 30 -2.38 20.51 -6.01
CA VAL A 30 -1.96 19.13 -5.89
C VAL A 30 -2.89 18.39 -4.92
N THR A 31 -3.16 17.12 -5.17
CA THR A 31 -3.79 16.21 -4.23
C THR A 31 -2.88 15.05 -3.92
N SER A 32 -2.91 14.59 -2.67
CA SER A 32 -2.26 13.34 -2.25
C SER A 32 -3.35 12.44 -1.67
N THR A 33 -3.59 11.32 -2.32
CA THR A 33 -4.61 10.33 -1.96
C THR A 33 -3.92 9.13 -1.34
N TRP A 34 -4.44 8.64 -0.23
CA TRP A 34 -3.89 7.51 0.51
C TRP A 34 -4.98 6.50 0.82
N ILE A 35 -4.79 5.26 0.41
CA ILE A 35 -5.70 4.16 0.73
C ILE A 35 -5.00 3.22 1.72
N TRP A 36 -5.60 3.03 2.87
CA TRP A 36 -5.06 2.24 3.97
C TRP A 36 -5.87 0.97 4.19
N TYR A 37 -5.21 -0.17 4.04
CA TYR A 37 -5.75 -1.48 4.38
C TYR A 37 -5.18 -1.88 5.74
N GLY A 38 -6.04 -2.19 6.72
CA GLY A 38 -5.64 -2.65 8.06
C GLY A 38 -5.18 -4.12 8.05
N ILE A 39 -4.40 -4.49 7.06
CA ILE A 39 -3.81 -5.82 6.84
C ILE A 39 -2.32 -5.63 6.58
N GLY A 40 -1.49 -6.39 7.30
CA GLY A 40 -0.05 -6.42 7.14
C GLY A 40 0.53 -7.75 7.62
N SER A 41 1.84 -7.83 7.80
CA SER A 41 2.52 -9.09 8.10
C SER A 41 2.02 -9.78 9.38
N ARG A 42 1.52 -9.03 10.38
CA ARG A 42 0.93 -9.60 11.59
C ARG A 42 -0.32 -10.45 11.35
N ASN A 43 -1.00 -10.25 10.23
CA ASN A 43 -2.24 -10.96 9.89
C ASN A 43 -1.97 -12.27 9.14
N GLU A 44 -0.70 -12.53 8.80
CA GLU A 44 -0.28 -13.69 8.04
C GLU A 44 -0.20 -14.94 8.91
N LEU A 45 -0.43 -16.07 8.28
CA LEU A 45 -0.32 -17.37 8.94
C LEU A 45 1.14 -17.86 8.89
N PRO A 46 1.60 -18.59 9.93
CA PRO A 46 2.90 -19.24 9.88
C PRO A 46 3.08 -20.10 8.63
N GLY A 47 4.22 -19.93 7.95
CA GLY A 47 4.54 -20.58 6.68
C GLY A 47 3.96 -19.89 5.44
N LYS A 48 3.29 -18.74 5.61
CA LYS A 48 2.77 -17.91 4.53
C LYS A 48 3.16 -16.43 4.74
N THR A 49 4.33 -16.19 5.30
CA THR A 49 4.87 -14.85 5.53
C THR A 49 5.29 -14.20 4.22
N GLY A 50 5.14 -12.87 4.13
CA GLY A 50 5.39 -12.10 2.92
C GLY A 50 4.19 -12.00 1.97
N LEU A 51 3.04 -12.62 2.30
CA LEU A 51 1.87 -12.60 1.43
C LEU A 51 1.27 -11.20 1.27
N SER A 52 1.29 -10.38 2.33
CA SER A 52 0.79 -9.00 2.29
C SER A 52 1.62 -8.14 1.34
N HIS A 53 2.94 -8.26 1.39
CA HIS A 53 3.87 -7.60 0.47
C HIS A 53 3.68 -8.10 -0.96
N TRP A 54 3.47 -9.39 -1.14
CA TRP A 54 3.19 -9.93 -2.47
C TRP A 54 1.87 -9.38 -3.06
N VAL A 55 0.81 -9.30 -2.27
CA VAL A 55 -0.46 -8.69 -2.69
C VAL A 55 -0.25 -7.22 -3.03
N GLU A 56 0.60 -6.50 -2.31
CA GLU A 56 0.98 -5.13 -2.64
C GLU A 56 1.50 -5.04 -4.09
N HIS A 57 2.49 -5.86 -4.47
CA HIS A 57 3.03 -5.91 -5.83
C HIS A 57 1.97 -6.24 -6.87
N MET A 58 1.12 -7.24 -6.57
CA MET A 58 0.07 -7.68 -7.50
C MET A 58 -0.97 -6.59 -7.80
N GLN A 59 -1.17 -5.64 -6.90
CA GLN A 59 -2.08 -4.51 -7.13
C GLN A 59 -1.61 -3.57 -8.26
N PHE A 60 -0.36 -3.65 -8.68
CA PHE A 60 0.18 -2.89 -9.81
C PHE A 60 0.12 -3.65 -11.15
N LYS A 61 -0.29 -4.94 -11.16
CA LYS A 61 -0.34 -5.76 -12.38
C LYS A 61 -1.58 -5.52 -13.25
N GLY A 62 -2.59 -4.88 -12.69
CA GLY A 62 -3.78 -4.46 -13.40
C GLY A 62 -5.08 -5.02 -12.87
N THR A 63 -6.14 -4.61 -13.52
CA THR A 63 -7.53 -5.01 -13.28
C THR A 63 -8.17 -5.43 -14.61
N GLY A 64 -9.45 -5.77 -14.58
CA GLY A 64 -10.20 -5.97 -15.83
C GLY A 64 -10.37 -4.70 -16.67
N LYS A 65 -10.13 -3.50 -16.07
CA LYS A 65 -10.30 -2.19 -16.71
C LYS A 65 -8.97 -1.52 -17.08
N TYR A 66 -7.94 -1.70 -16.26
CA TYR A 66 -6.63 -1.08 -16.40
C TYR A 66 -5.55 -2.15 -16.50
N THR A 67 -4.66 -2.04 -17.48
CA THR A 67 -3.40 -2.80 -17.47
C THR A 67 -2.41 -2.19 -16.46
N GLY A 68 -1.34 -2.91 -16.11
CA GLY A 68 -0.27 -2.33 -15.29
C GLY A 68 0.34 -1.07 -15.91
N GLU A 69 0.51 -1.07 -17.24
CA GLU A 69 0.98 0.12 -17.97
C GLU A 69 -0.01 1.29 -17.90
N ASP A 70 -1.32 1.02 -17.93
CA ASP A 70 -2.34 2.06 -17.78
C ASP A 70 -2.28 2.71 -16.38
N ILE A 71 -2.04 1.90 -15.34
CA ILE A 71 -1.88 2.39 -13.96
C ILE A 71 -0.68 3.33 -13.86
N ASP A 72 0.48 2.91 -14.36
CA ASP A 72 1.69 3.73 -14.37
C ASP A 72 1.51 5.01 -15.18
N ASN A 73 0.93 4.90 -16.36
CA ASN A 73 0.69 6.02 -17.26
C ASN A 73 -0.32 7.04 -16.72
N LEU A 74 -1.33 6.59 -15.96
CA LEU A 74 -2.33 7.47 -15.37
C LEU A 74 -1.69 8.52 -14.45
N VAL A 75 -0.64 8.11 -13.74
CA VAL A 75 0.07 8.96 -12.79
C VAL A 75 1.25 9.68 -13.45
N SER A 76 2.11 8.96 -14.17
CA SER A 76 3.38 9.50 -14.70
C SER A 76 3.18 10.56 -15.79
N ARG A 77 2.19 10.40 -16.68
CA ARG A 77 1.91 11.35 -17.77
C ARG A 77 1.48 12.74 -17.30
N VAL A 78 1.00 12.85 -16.08
CA VAL A 78 0.61 14.14 -15.49
C VAL A 78 1.63 14.70 -14.51
N GLY A 79 2.83 14.08 -14.46
CA GLY A 79 3.90 14.47 -13.54
C GLY A 79 3.59 14.11 -12.09
N GLY A 80 2.73 13.13 -11.87
CA GLY A 80 2.41 12.58 -10.56
C GLY A 80 3.43 11.58 -10.06
N TYR A 81 3.23 11.13 -8.84
CA TYR A 81 4.01 10.09 -8.18
C TYR A 81 3.06 9.11 -7.49
N SER A 82 3.30 7.82 -7.63
CA SER A 82 2.57 6.76 -6.93
C SER A 82 3.55 5.79 -6.29
N ASN A 83 3.15 5.21 -5.18
CA ASN A 83 3.89 4.12 -4.54
C ASN A 83 2.96 3.37 -3.57
N ALA A 84 3.50 2.30 -2.99
CA ALA A 84 2.87 1.53 -1.95
C ALA A 84 3.92 1.07 -0.94
N PHE A 85 3.49 0.63 0.22
CA PHE A 85 4.34 -0.07 1.16
C PHE A 85 3.51 -0.89 2.15
N THR A 86 4.08 -2.02 2.56
CA THR A 86 3.53 -2.94 3.54
C THR A 86 4.31 -2.82 4.85
N SER A 87 3.58 -2.87 5.96
CA SER A 87 4.10 -2.86 7.32
C SER A 87 3.48 -4.03 8.08
N SER A 88 3.83 -4.17 9.36
CA SER A 88 3.23 -5.19 10.23
C SER A 88 1.72 -5.04 10.37
N ASP A 89 1.19 -3.82 10.42
CA ASP A 89 -0.21 -3.54 10.74
C ASP A 89 -1.09 -3.17 9.56
N TRP A 90 -0.50 -2.73 8.46
CA TRP A 90 -1.22 -2.18 7.31
C TRP A 90 -0.41 -2.25 6.02
N THR A 91 -1.14 -2.20 4.92
CA THR A 91 -0.62 -1.96 3.56
C THR A 91 -1.28 -0.69 3.04
N THR A 92 -0.52 0.20 2.42
CA THR A 92 -1.04 1.45 1.87
C THR A 92 -0.58 1.67 0.44
N TYR A 93 -1.46 2.28 -0.33
CA TYR A 93 -1.20 2.76 -1.69
C TYR A 93 -1.43 4.26 -1.71
N PHE A 94 -0.62 5.00 -2.44
CA PHE A 94 -0.80 6.44 -2.51
C PHE A 94 -0.37 7.02 -3.84
N GLU A 95 -1.10 8.05 -4.26
CA GLU A 95 -0.83 8.85 -5.44
C GLU A 95 -0.81 10.33 -5.08
N THR A 96 0.18 11.03 -5.60
CA THR A 96 0.27 12.49 -5.53
C THR A 96 0.28 13.05 -6.95
N MET A 97 -0.69 13.88 -7.28
CA MET A 97 -0.86 14.39 -8.64
C MET A 97 -1.63 15.72 -8.66
N PRO A 98 -1.75 16.39 -9.83
CA PRO A 98 -2.57 17.58 -9.95
C PRO A 98 -4.01 17.34 -9.46
N SER A 99 -4.56 18.25 -8.66
CA SER A 99 -5.88 18.12 -8.03
C SER A 99 -7.03 17.94 -9.02
N ALA A 100 -6.88 18.44 -10.24
CA ALA A 100 -7.84 18.23 -11.32
C ALA A 100 -7.98 16.73 -11.73
N ARG A 101 -7.03 15.89 -11.35
CA ARG A 101 -7.00 14.44 -11.65
C ARG A 101 -7.45 13.56 -10.48
N LEU A 102 -7.90 14.16 -9.37
CA LEU A 102 -8.35 13.40 -8.18
C LEU A 102 -9.40 12.33 -8.53
N ARG A 103 -10.31 12.64 -9.44
CA ARG A 103 -11.34 11.68 -9.84
C ARG A 103 -10.75 10.41 -10.48
N ASP A 104 -9.72 10.55 -11.28
CA ASP A 104 -9.09 9.41 -11.97
C ASP A 104 -8.42 8.47 -10.96
N VAL A 105 -7.78 9.04 -9.93
CA VAL A 105 -7.22 8.26 -8.81
C VAL A 105 -8.31 7.51 -8.06
N LEU A 106 -9.39 8.19 -7.69
CA LEU A 106 -10.49 7.56 -6.95
C LEU A 106 -11.17 6.45 -7.77
N GLU A 107 -11.26 6.59 -9.09
CA GLU A 107 -11.78 5.55 -9.98
C GLU A 107 -10.82 4.35 -10.07
N LEU A 108 -9.51 4.60 -10.18
CA LEU A 108 -8.48 3.57 -10.16
C LEU A 108 -8.51 2.78 -8.86
N GLU A 109 -8.47 3.49 -7.72
CA GLU A 109 -8.42 2.87 -6.40
C GLU A 109 -9.68 2.05 -6.11
N ALA A 110 -10.86 2.58 -6.46
CA ALA A 110 -12.12 1.86 -6.31
C ALA A 110 -12.18 0.59 -7.18
N ASP A 111 -11.59 0.62 -8.37
CA ASP A 111 -11.54 -0.54 -9.25
C ASP A 111 -10.53 -1.57 -8.73
N ARG A 112 -9.34 -1.16 -8.36
CA ARG A 112 -8.27 -2.01 -7.86
C ARG A 112 -8.63 -2.71 -6.53
N MET A 113 -9.43 -2.08 -5.66
CA MET A 113 -9.96 -2.70 -4.44
C MET A 113 -10.75 -3.99 -4.68
N VAL A 114 -11.38 -4.13 -5.83
CA VAL A 114 -12.37 -5.19 -6.09
C VAL A 114 -11.98 -6.06 -7.28
N ASN A 115 -11.30 -5.51 -8.27
CA ASN A 115 -11.11 -6.10 -9.59
C ASN A 115 -9.65 -6.39 -9.93
N SER A 116 -8.70 -6.30 -8.97
CA SER A 116 -7.31 -6.66 -9.22
C SER A 116 -7.18 -8.09 -9.71
N LEU A 117 -6.35 -8.27 -10.72
CA LEU A 117 -6.09 -9.57 -11.32
C LEU A 117 -4.86 -10.23 -10.68
N PHE A 118 -4.96 -11.52 -10.47
CA PHE A 118 -3.86 -12.38 -9.98
C PHE A 118 -3.57 -13.45 -11.02
N ASN A 119 -3.10 -13.01 -12.21
CA ASN A 119 -2.76 -13.94 -13.27
C ASN A 119 -1.58 -14.82 -12.83
N PRO A 120 -1.61 -16.13 -13.10
CA PRO A 120 -0.54 -17.03 -12.68
C PRO A 120 0.86 -16.61 -13.17
N GLU A 121 0.97 -16.04 -14.35
CA GLU A 121 2.23 -15.56 -14.93
C GLU A 121 2.79 -14.37 -14.14
N ASP A 122 1.93 -13.40 -13.78
CA ASP A 122 2.30 -12.25 -12.97
C ASP A 122 2.69 -12.68 -11.56
N VAL A 123 1.96 -13.64 -10.97
CA VAL A 123 2.26 -14.19 -9.63
C VAL A 123 3.65 -14.84 -9.62
N GLU A 124 4.01 -15.64 -10.62
CA GLU A 124 5.34 -16.26 -10.70
C GLU A 124 6.45 -15.23 -10.99
N SER A 125 6.18 -14.24 -11.82
CA SER A 125 7.14 -13.16 -12.09
C SER A 125 7.45 -12.38 -10.81
N GLU A 126 6.40 -11.96 -10.08
CA GLU A 126 6.57 -11.20 -8.83
C GLU A 126 7.20 -12.01 -7.71
N ARG A 127 7.02 -13.31 -7.68
CA ARG A 127 7.75 -14.17 -6.75
C ARG A 127 9.26 -13.97 -6.84
N THR A 128 9.79 -13.90 -8.04
CA THR A 128 11.22 -13.71 -8.27
C THR A 128 11.67 -12.31 -7.83
N VAL A 129 10.86 -11.28 -8.08
CA VAL A 129 11.14 -9.91 -7.66
C VAL A 129 11.20 -9.82 -6.14
N ILE A 130 10.19 -10.30 -5.43
CA ILE A 130 10.10 -10.25 -3.96
C ILE A 130 11.24 -11.02 -3.29
N ILE A 131 11.61 -12.21 -3.84
CA ILE A 131 12.76 -12.96 -3.34
C ILE A 131 14.04 -12.14 -3.52
N SER A 132 14.22 -11.49 -4.68
CA SER A 132 15.41 -10.67 -4.95
C SER A 132 15.48 -9.45 -4.03
N GLU A 133 14.35 -8.82 -3.72
CA GLU A 133 14.27 -7.71 -2.75
C GLU A 133 14.65 -8.19 -1.34
N ARG A 134 14.15 -9.34 -0.92
CA ARG A 134 14.52 -9.95 0.35
C ARG A 134 16.01 -10.24 0.43
N GLU A 135 16.57 -10.89 -0.58
CA GLU A 135 18.00 -11.17 -0.68
C GLU A 135 18.83 -9.89 -0.69
N GLY A 136 18.35 -8.85 -1.38
CA GLY A 136 18.96 -7.51 -1.38
C GLY A 136 18.98 -6.89 0.02
N SER A 137 17.86 -6.97 0.75
CA SER A 137 17.74 -6.45 2.12
C SER A 137 18.66 -7.20 3.09
N GLU A 138 18.82 -8.51 2.93
CA GLU A 138 19.71 -9.33 3.75
C GLU A 138 21.21 -8.99 3.61
N ASN A 139 21.60 -8.24 2.60
CA ASN A 139 22.98 -7.72 2.47
C ASN A 139 23.27 -6.56 3.43
N TYR A 140 22.25 -5.98 4.05
CA TYR A 140 22.40 -4.92 5.05
C TYR A 140 22.43 -5.52 6.46
N PRO A 141 23.53 -5.34 7.23
CA PRO A 141 23.64 -5.88 8.58
C PRO A 141 22.55 -5.38 9.54
N GLU A 142 22.10 -4.15 9.35
CA GLU A 142 21.03 -3.51 10.13
C GLU A 142 19.71 -4.28 9.97
N PHE A 143 19.36 -4.66 8.76
CA PHE A 143 18.15 -5.44 8.50
C PHE A 143 18.16 -6.78 9.24
N ARG A 144 19.29 -7.50 9.17
CA ARG A 144 19.45 -8.78 9.89
C ARG A 144 19.41 -8.62 11.41
N LEU A 145 19.94 -7.50 11.92
CA LEU A 145 19.90 -7.19 13.34
C LEU A 145 18.48 -6.92 13.80
N ASP A 146 17.73 -6.10 13.06
CA ASP A 146 16.35 -5.75 13.37
C ASP A 146 15.46 -7.00 13.37
N GLU A 147 15.56 -7.84 12.37
CA GLU A 147 14.84 -9.12 12.29
C GLU A 147 15.19 -10.02 13.49
N ALA A 148 16.47 -10.15 13.83
CA ALA A 148 16.91 -10.96 14.96
C ALA A 148 16.38 -10.41 16.31
N VAL A 149 16.29 -9.09 16.47
CA VAL A 149 15.72 -8.44 17.65
C VAL A 149 14.22 -8.70 17.70
N GLN A 150 13.48 -8.53 16.61
CA GLN A 150 12.04 -8.80 16.54
C GLN A 150 11.70 -10.24 16.88
N LEU A 151 12.39 -11.20 16.27
CA LEU A 151 12.20 -12.63 16.53
C LEU A 151 12.42 -13.00 18.02
N ARG A 152 13.27 -12.29 18.74
CA ARG A 152 13.57 -12.53 20.16
C ARG A 152 12.65 -11.76 21.10
N ALA A 153 12.26 -10.53 20.71
CA ALA A 153 11.35 -9.69 21.48
C ALA A 153 9.93 -10.24 21.47
N PHE A 154 9.47 -10.71 20.32
CA PHE A 154 8.10 -11.20 20.10
C PHE A 154 8.06 -12.72 19.96
N ARG A 155 7.97 -13.45 21.09
CA ARG A 155 7.97 -14.93 21.07
C ARG A 155 6.69 -15.53 20.49
N SER A 156 5.55 -14.96 20.81
CA SER A 156 4.22 -15.45 20.43
C SER A 156 3.36 -14.40 19.68
N HIS A 157 3.75 -13.13 19.73
CA HIS A 157 3.06 -12.07 19.02
C HIS A 157 3.37 -12.14 17.51
N PRO A 158 2.39 -11.91 16.63
CA PRO A 158 2.59 -11.94 15.17
C PRO A 158 3.66 -10.97 14.64
N TYR A 159 4.03 -9.94 15.38
CA TYR A 159 5.13 -9.03 15.03
C TYR A 159 6.50 -9.70 14.91
N ARG A 160 6.61 -10.95 15.30
CA ARG A 160 7.82 -11.73 15.02
C ARG A 160 8.01 -12.06 13.53
N ASN A 161 6.96 -11.92 12.72
CA ASN A 161 6.98 -12.20 11.28
C ASN A 161 7.11 -10.86 10.53
N GLU A 162 8.14 -10.75 9.76
CA GLU A 162 8.32 -9.67 8.79
C GLU A 162 8.29 -10.22 7.37
#